data_4af60fe0bf377863ebf15455e6b059b3
#
_entry.id   4af60fe0bf377863ebf15455e6b059b3
#
_cell.length_a   1.000
_cell.length_b   1.000
_cell.length_c   1.000
_cell.angle_alpha   90.00
_cell.angle_beta   90.00
_cell.angle_gamma   90.00
#
_symmetry.space_group_name_H-M   'P 1'
#
loop_
_entity.id
_entity.type
_entity.pdbx_description
1 polymer ?
#
loop_
_entity_poly.entity_id
_entity_poly.type
_entity_poly.pdbx_seq_one_letter_code
_entity_poly.pdbx_strand_id
1 'polypeptide(L)' 'MVTTPQITLKAARVNKGLSQKKAATLLGVNPVTLSKWERGISMPKANQIDALCNLYQVTYDMLIFLPSKLAFS' A
#
# COMPACT_ATOMS: atom_id res chain seq x y z
N MET A 1 -1.48 24.93 10.93
CA MET A 1 -2.13 24.13 9.91
C MET A 1 -1.87 22.66 10.15
N VAL A 2 -2.87 21.87 10.00
CA VAL A 2 -2.74 20.43 10.22
C VAL A 2 -2.49 19.75 8.89
N THR A 3 -1.47 18.91 8.86
CA THR A 3 -1.15 18.16 7.67
C THR A 3 -1.60 16.73 7.86
N THR A 4 -2.25 16.16 6.89
CA THR A 4 -2.65 14.77 6.96
C THR A 4 -1.40 13.90 7.01
N PRO A 5 -1.29 13.00 8.00
CA PRO A 5 -0.14 12.11 8.06
C PRO A 5 -0.12 11.22 6.83
N GLN A 6 1.06 11.00 6.29
CA GLN A 6 1.22 10.16 5.13
C GLN A 6 2.00 8.91 5.48
N ILE A 7 1.66 7.81 4.82
CA ILE A 7 2.23 6.52 5.16
C ILE A 7 2.35 5.68 3.91
N THR A 8 3.45 4.94 3.78
CA THR A 8 3.62 4.05 2.65
C THR A 8 2.78 2.80 2.85
N LEU A 9 2.54 2.06 1.76
CA LEU A 9 1.80 0.81 1.86
C LEU A 9 2.48 -0.15 2.82
N LYS A 10 3.80 -0.25 2.75
CA LYS A 10 4.53 -1.15 3.64
C LYS A 10 4.37 -0.74 5.09
N ALA A 11 4.51 0.54 5.38
CA ALA A 11 4.39 1.02 6.75
C ALA A 11 2.97 0.81 7.28
N ALA A 12 1.96 1.03 6.45
CA ALA A 12 0.58 0.81 6.86
C ALA A 12 0.34 -0.65 7.19
N ARG A 13 0.90 -1.56 6.37
CA ARG A 13 0.80 -2.99 6.62
C ARG A 13 1.47 -3.38 7.92
N VAL A 14 2.70 -2.89 8.12
CA VAL A 14 3.46 -3.21 9.32
C VAL A 14 2.76 -2.67 10.57
N ASN A 15 2.17 -1.49 10.47
CA ASN A 15 1.42 -0.92 11.58
C ASN A 15 0.23 -1.79 11.98
N LYS A 16 -0.30 -2.57 11.05
CA LYS A 16 -1.41 -3.48 11.35
C LYS A 16 -0.90 -4.84 11.80
N GLY A 17 0.41 -5.02 11.89
CA GLY A 17 0.99 -6.27 12.32
C GLY A 17 0.85 -7.39 11.30
N LEU A 18 0.74 -7.04 10.02
CA LEU A 18 0.53 -8.03 8.98
C LEU A 18 1.80 -8.29 8.19
N SER A 19 2.07 -9.59 7.94
CA SER A 19 3.13 -9.95 7.00
C SER A 19 2.63 -9.70 5.58
N GLN A 20 3.54 -9.67 4.61
CA GLN A 20 3.13 -9.56 3.22
C GLN A 20 2.23 -10.72 2.82
N LYS A 21 2.58 -11.93 3.25
CA LYS A 21 1.78 -13.10 2.90
C LYS A 21 0.37 -13.00 3.46
N LYS A 22 0.25 -12.61 4.72
CA LYS A 22 -1.06 -12.51 5.35
C LYS A 22 -1.89 -11.41 4.71
N ALA A 23 -1.29 -10.26 4.49
CA ALA A 23 -2.01 -9.15 3.88
C ALA A 23 -2.45 -9.52 2.46
N ALA A 24 -1.58 -10.15 1.68
CA ALA A 24 -1.92 -10.57 0.33
C ALA A 24 -3.10 -11.55 0.34
N THR A 25 -3.09 -12.49 1.28
CA THR A 25 -4.20 -13.42 1.42
C THR A 25 -5.51 -12.69 1.71
N LEU A 26 -5.47 -11.73 2.61
CA LEU A 26 -6.67 -10.97 2.97
C LEU A 26 -7.14 -10.08 1.83
N LEU A 27 -6.22 -9.62 0.99
CA LEU A 27 -6.56 -8.79 -0.16
C LEU A 27 -6.94 -9.61 -1.39
N GLY A 28 -6.71 -10.91 -1.34
CA GLY A 28 -7.02 -11.76 -2.47
C GLY A 28 -6.04 -11.63 -3.62
N VAL A 29 -4.79 -11.28 -3.33
CA VAL A 29 -3.77 -11.14 -4.37
C VAL A 29 -2.56 -12.00 -4.04
N ASN A 30 -1.69 -12.17 -5.02
CA ASN A 30 -0.47 -12.89 -4.82
C ASN A 30 0.51 -12.04 -4.00
N PRO A 31 1.28 -12.63 -3.08
CA PRO A 31 2.26 -11.86 -2.32
C PRO A 31 3.27 -11.12 -3.19
N VAL A 32 3.61 -11.67 -4.35
CA VAL A 32 4.51 -10.99 -5.28
C VAL A 32 3.87 -9.70 -5.78
N THR A 33 2.56 -9.74 -6.03
CA THR A 33 1.83 -8.55 -6.47
C THR A 33 1.88 -7.47 -5.40
N LEU A 34 1.62 -7.84 -4.15
CA LEU A 34 1.66 -6.89 -3.06
C LEU A 34 3.07 -6.31 -2.91
N SER A 35 4.09 -7.16 -3.02
CA SER A 35 5.47 -6.71 -2.95
C SER A 35 5.78 -5.68 -4.03
N LYS A 36 5.28 -5.91 -5.25
CA LYS A 36 5.50 -4.96 -6.33
C LYS A 36 4.83 -3.62 -6.05
N TRP A 37 3.63 -3.65 -5.47
CA TRP A 37 2.96 -2.41 -5.09
C TRP A 37 3.78 -1.65 -4.04
N GLU A 38 4.31 -2.37 -3.04
CA GLU A 38 5.07 -1.74 -1.97
C GLU A 38 6.39 -1.15 -2.45
N ARG A 39 6.96 -1.74 -3.50
CA ARG A 39 8.21 -1.25 -4.06
C ARG A 39 8.00 -0.24 -5.18
N GLY A 40 6.76 0.04 -5.52
CA GLY A 40 6.47 1.00 -6.58
C GLY A 40 6.70 0.49 -7.98
N ILE A 41 6.81 -0.84 -8.15
CA ILE A 41 7.01 -1.43 -9.46
C ILE A 41 5.72 -1.45 -10.26
N SER A 42 4.60 -1.63 -9.58
CA SER A 42 3.30 -1.58 -10.21
C SER A 42 2.32 -0.88 -9.25
N MET A 43 1.19 -0.47 -9.79
CA MET A 43 0.17 0.22 -9.02
C MET A 43 -1.08 -0.64 -8.89
N PRO A 44 -1.71 -0.65 -7.73
CA PRO A 44 -2.99 -1.33 -7.61
C PRO A 44 -4.07 -0.57 -8.37
N LYS A 45 -5.11 -1.28 -8.77
CA LYS A 45 -6.26 -0.67 -9.40
C LYS A 45 -7.13 0.02 -8.34
N ALA A 46 -8.06 0.83 -8.79
CA ALA A 46 -8.90 1.60 -7.87
C ALA A 46 -9.60 0.73 -6.83
N ASN A 47 -10.19 -0.38 -7.25
CA ASN A 47 -10.87 -1.26 -6.30
C ASN A 47 -9.90 -1.95 -5.36
N GLN A 48 -8.66 -2.16 -5.80
CA GLN A 48 -7.64 -2.73 -4.94
C GLN A 48 -7.14 -1.70 -3.93
N ILE A 49 -7.09 -0.44 -4.32
CA ILE A 49 -6.74 0.64 -3.39
C ILE A 49 -7.80 0.73 -2.29
N ASP A 50 -9.08 0.61 -2.67
CA ASP A 50 -10.15 0.62 -1.68
C ASP A 50 -9.98 -0.52 -0.68
N ALA A 51 -9.62 -1.71 -1.17
CA ALA A 51 -9.39 -2.86 -0.30
C ALA A 51 -8.21 -2.63 0.63
N LEU A 52 -7.14 -2.02 0.12
CA LEU A 52 -5.97 -1.69 0.93
C LEU A 52 -6.35 -0.70 2.04
N CYS A 53 -7.10 0.32 1.68
CA CYS A 53 -7.53 1.32 2.66
C CYS A 53 -8.38 0.69 3.75
N ASN A 54 -9.29 -0.19 3.36
CA ASN A 54 -10.15 -0.86 4.34
C ASN A 54 -9.33 -1.80 5.24
N LEU A 55 -8.43 -2.56 4.66
CA LEU A 55 -7.64 -3.51 5.44
C LEU A 55 -6.71 -2.80 6.41
N TYR A 56 -6.04 -1.76 5.94
CA TYR A 56 -5.05 -1.06 6.76
C TYR A 56 -5.67 0.06 7.58
N GLN A 57 -6.96 0.34 7.38
CA GLN A 57 -7.69 1.38 8.10
C GLN A 57 -7.04 2.74 7.93
N VAL A 58 -6.77 3.07 6.67
CA VAL A 58 -6.24 4.37 6.30
C VAL A 58 -7.11 4.92 5.18
N THR A 59 -7.02 6.23 4.96
CA THR A 59 -7.75 6.84 3.86
C THR A 59 -6.81 6.97 2.66
N TYR A 60 -7.39 7.13 1.49
CA TYR A 60 -6.61 7.20 0.27
C TYR A 60 -5.58 8.33 0.33
N ASP A 61 -5.96 9.48 0.86
CA ASP A 61 -5.06 10.62 0.92
C ASP A 61 -3.93 10.45 1.93
N MET A 62 -4.01 9.46 2.80
CA MET A 62 -2.91 9.15 3.70
C MET A 62 -1.86 8.27 3.02
N LEU A 63 -2.20 7.57 1.96
CA LEU A 63 -1.27 6.64 1.34
C LEU A 63 -0.31 7.35 0.41
N ILE A 64 0.96 6.97 0.52
CA ILE A 64 1.98 7.42 -0.40
C ILE A 64 2.34 6.25 -1.29
N PHE A 65 2.19 6.42 -2.60
CA PHE A 65 2.57 5.38 -3.54
C PHE A 65 3.94 5.73 -4.11
N LEU A 66 4.89 4.82 -3.96
CA LEU A 66 6.23 5.05 -4.45
C LEU A 66 6.24 4.99 -5.97
N PRO A 67 7.04 5.80 -6.63
CA PRO A 67 7.12 5.71 -8.08
C PRO A 67 7.87 4.44 -8.46
N SER A 68 7.53 3.91 -9.63
CA SER A 68 8.12 2.67 -10.11
C SER A 68 9.61 2.82 -10.32
N LYS A 69 10.07 4.03 -10.55
CA LYS A 69 11.47 4.31 -10.56
C LYS A 69 11.56 5.74 -10.13
N LEU A 70 12.70 6.14 -9.67
CA LEU A 70 12.84 7.46 -9.20
C LEU A 70 12.72 8.36 -10.35
N ALA A 71 11.74 9.16 -10.25
CA ALA A 71 11.34 9.93 -11.38
C ALA A 71 12.38 10.87 -11.87
N PHE A 72 13.27 11.15 -11.01
CA PHE A 72 14.20 12.04 -11.38
C PHE A 72 15.48 11.45 -11.44
N SER A 73 15.51 10.32 -11.45
CA SER A 73 16.77 9.66 -11.51
C SER A 73 17.34 9.81 -12.87
#